data_132eabe4e1724a47573b667b70298166
#
_entry.id   132eabe4e1724a47573b667b70298166
#
_cell.length_a   1.000
_cell.length_b   1.000
_cell.length_c   1.000
_cell.angle_alpha   90.00
_cell.angle_beta   90.00
_cell.angle_gamma   90.00
#
_symmetry.space_group_name_H-M   'P 1'
#
loop_
_entity.id
_entity.type
_entity.pdbx_description
1 polymer ?
#
loop_
_entity_poly.entity_id
_entity_poly.type
_entity_poly.pdbx_seq_one_letter_code
_entity_poly.pdbx_strand_id
1 'polypeptide(L)'
;VPEIPNINKWFPEKNIKSLGCIIVNINKYKKKNENIYNFLISCFVSIIRKSSFADDTSPKPYISKRIKKNPSDSKKLFTDTVRKNLKIFQNGDFKLKYKVKFIGNDARKIINKKIDHVISSPPYINAFDYVRILRLENLWIDSFKNSEIIEHKKKQIGTEIISSKDYIKKPKKFGHKILDKKILKVYSVDRKRAFVVSKYF
;
A
#
# COMPACT_ATOMS: atom_id res chain seq x y z
N VAL A 1 -1.97 2.42 -20.21
CA VAL A 1 -0.85 1.73 -19.54
C VAL A 1 -0.22 2.75 -18.60
N PRO A 2 0.03 2.38 -17.34
CA PRO A 2 0.58 3.31 -16.37
C PRO A 2 2.04 3.69 -16.66
N GLU A 3 2.46 4.87 -16.17
CA GLU A 3 3.84 5.34 -16.25
C GLU A 3 4.72 4.59 -15.22
N ILE A 4 5.05 3.34 -15.50
CA ILE A 4 5.99 2.56 -14.69
C ILE A 4 7.36 2.61 -15.36
N PRO A 5 8.40 3.16 -14.72
CA PRO A 5 9.75 3.16 -15.27
C PRO A 5 10.21 1.75 -15.61
N ASN A 6 10.66 1.57 -16.87
CA ASN A 6 11.11 0.26 -17.38
C ASN A 6 10.04 -0.83 -17.22
N ILE A 7 8.77 -0.55 -17.55
CA ILE A 7 7.65 -1.49 -17.37
C ILE A 7 7.93 -2.87 -17.96
N ASN A 8 8.64 -2.95 -19.09
CA ASN A 8 9.02 -4.20 -19.74
C ASN A 8 10.00 -5.06 -18.93
N LYS A 9 10.70 -4.46 -17.95
CA LYS A 9 11.49 -5.24 -16.96
C LYS A 9 10.58 -5.88 -15.92
N TRP A 10 9.43 -5.27 -15.62
CA TRP A 10 8.51 -5.75 -14.61
C TRP A 10 7.48 -6.72 -15.14
N PHE A 11 7.04 -6.56 -16.38
CA PHE A 11 5.95 -7.34 -16.96
C PHE A 11 6.28 -7.81 -18.37
N PRO A 12 5.85 -9.03 -18.77
CA PRO A 12 5.85 -9.43 -20.18
C PRO A 12 4.95 -8.48 -21.00
N GLU A 13 5.31 -8.22 -22.24
CA GLU A 13 4.54 -7.34 -23.13
C GLU A 13 3.08 -7.76 -23.26
N LYS A 14 2.83 -9.08 -23.40
CA LYS A 14 1.48 -9.66 -23.42
C LYS A 14 0.67 -9.26 -22.18
N ASN A 15 1.29 -9.32 -20.99
CA ASN A 15 0.60 -8.97 -19.75
C ASN A 15 0.39 -7.46 -19.62
N ILE A 16 1.30 -6.63 -20.11
CA ILE A 16 1.10 -5.17 -20.16
C ILE A 16 -0.15 -4.84 -20.97
N LYS A 17 -0.27 -5.40 -22.16
CA LYS A 17 -1.43 -5.19 -23.05
C LYS A 17 -2.73 -5.69 -22.39
N SER A 18 -2.71 -6.89 -21.81
CA SER A 18 -3.88 -7.48 -21.16
C SER A 18 -4.32 -6.70 -19.92
N LEU A 19 -3.39 -6.35 -19.04
CA LEU A 19 -3.67 -5.52 -17.83
C LEU A 19 -4.20 -4.15 -18.23
N GLY A 20 -3.64 -3.53 -19.27
CA GLY A 20 -4.14 -2.26 -19.79
C GLY A 20 -5.59 -2.34 -20.29
N CYS A 21 -5.93 -3.40 -21.03
CA CYS A 21 -7.32 -3.64 -21.47
C CYS A 21 -8.25 -3.88 -20.27
N ILE A 22 -7.83 -4.66 -19.28
CA ILE A 22 -8.65 -4.97 -18.11
C ILE A 22 -8.95 -3.69 -17.32
N ILE A 23 -7.96 -2.89 -16.98
CA ILE A 23 -8.16 -1.68 -16.17
C ILE A 23 -9.02 -0.63 -16.86
N VAL A 24 -8.87 -0.46 -18.18
CA VAL A 24 -9.71 0.45 -18.97
C VAL A 24 -11.18 0.03 -18.90
N ASN A 25 -11.46 -1.27 -19.00
CA ASN A 25 -12.82 -1.78 -18.89
C ASN A 25 -13.39 -1.68 -17.47
N ILE A 26 -12.58 -1.92 -16.44
CA ILE A 26 -12.98 -1.73 -15.03
C ILE A 26 -13.36 -0.26 -14.78
N ASN A 27 -12.57 0.68 -15.29
CA ASN A 27 -12.81 2.12 -15.10
C ASN A 27 -14.14 2.61 -15.70
N LYS A 28 -14.72 1.94 -16.66
CA LYS A 28 -16.07 2.25 -17.17
C LYS A 28 -17.16 2.12 -16.10
N TYR A 29 -16.92 1.31 -15.08
CA TYR A 29 -17.87 1.12 -13.97
C TYR A 29 -17.72 2.14 -12.85
N LYS A 30 -16.60 2.88 -12.78
CA LYS A 30 -16.28 3.81 -11.69
C LYS A 30 -17.41 4.81 -11.38
N LYS A 31 -18.09 5.31 -12.44
CA LYS A 31 -19.24 6.24 -12.31
C LYS A 31 -20.60 5.54 -12.43
N LYS A 32 -20.64 4.32 -13.01
CA LYS A 32 -21.89 3.62 -13.29
C LYS A 32 -22.36 2.77 -12.12
N ASN A 33 -21.44 2.06 -11.47
CA ASN A 33 -21.73 1.18 -10.35
C ASN A 33 -20.48 1.00 -9.49
N GLU A 34 -20.44 1.70 -8.38
CA GLU A 34 -19.29 1.71 -7.47
C GLU A 34 -19.02 0.31 -6.87
N ASN A 35 -20.06 -0.48 -6.58
CA ASN A 35 -19.88 -1.81 -6.01
C ASN A 35 -19.20 -2.75 -7.00
N ILE A 36 -19.63 -2.73 -8.28
CA ILE A 36 -18.99 -3.52 -9.33
C ILE A 36 -17.56 -3.04 -9.55
N TYR A 37 -17.33 -1.73 -9.58
CA TYR A 37 -16.00 -1.16 -9.70
C TYR A 37 -15.09 -1.64 -8.55
N ASN A 38 -15.52 -1.51 -7.31
CA ASN A 38 -14.74 -1.89 -6.12
C ASN A 38 -14.43 -3.39 -6.10
N PHE A 39 -15.37 -4.23 -6.50
CA PHE A 39 -15.16 -5.67 -6.63
C PHE A 39 -14.10 -5.99 -7.69
N LEU A 40 -14.27 -5.46 -8.90
CA LEU A 40 -13.37 -5.74 -10.03
C LEU A 40 -11.96 -5.16 -9.81
N ILE A 41 -11.85 -3.96 -9.23
CA ILE A 41 -10.55 -3.34 -8.94
C ILE A 41 -9.80 -4.15 -7.86
N SER A 42 -10.49 -4.70 -6.86
CA SER A 42 -9.90 -5.58 -5.86
C SER A 42 -9.35 -6.87 -6.48
N CYS A 43 -10.11 -7.48 -7.39
CA CYS A 43 -9.65 -8.64 -8.17
C CYS A 43 -8.42 -8.28 -9.02
N PHE A 44 -8.44 -7.11 -9.67
CA PHE A 44 -7.35 -6.64 -10.51
C PHE A 44 -6.06 -6.42 -9.72
N VAL A 45 -6.12 -5.72 -8.59
CA VAL A 45 -4.96 -5.45 -7.73
C VAL A 45 -4.30 -6.76 -7.26
N SER A 46 -5.11 -7.76 -6.92
CA SER A 46 -4.61 -9.04 -6.40
C SER A 46 -3.80 -9.86 -7.41
N ILE A 47 -3.94 -9.58 -8.71
CA ILE A 47 -3.23 -10.32 -9.77
C ILE A 47 -1.95 -9.62 -10.27
N ILE A 48 -1.77 -8.33 -9.97
CA ILE A 48 -0.67 -7.52 -10.54
C ILE A 48 0.70 -8.19 -10.31
N ARG A 49 1.00 -8.55 -9.07
CA ARG A 49 2.28 -9.17 -8.75
C ARG A 49 2.48 -10.52 -9.43
N LYS A 50 1.45 -11.37 -9.45
CA LYS A 50 1.50 -12.68 -10.10
C LYS A 50 1.68 -12.58 -11.61
N SER A 51 1.19 -11.51 -12.22
CA SER A 51 1.35 -11.20 -13.65
C SER A 51 2.70 -10.55 -13.99
N SER A 52 3.55 -10.27 -12.99
CA SER A 52 4.85 -9.61 -13.14
C SER A 52 6.02 -10.57 -12.92
N PHE A 53 7.23 -10.14 -13.29
CA PHE A 53 8.48 -10.81 -12.94
C PHE A 53 8.91 -10.58 -11.48
N ALA A 54 8.17 -9.77 -10.72
CA ALA A 54 8.47 -9.53 -9.31
C ALA A 54 8.30 -10.82 -8.50
N ASP A 55 9.26 -11.06 -7.60
CA ASP A 55 9.24 -12.20 -6.68
C ASP A 55 8.01 -12.16 -5.78
N ASP A 56 7.37 -13.33 -5.60
CA ASP A 56 6.14 -13.46 -4.82
C ASP A 56 6.41 -13.63 -3.32
N THR A 57 7.63 -14.00 -2.92
CA THR A 57 7.97 -14.30 -1.53
C THR A 57 8.38 -13.07 -0.74
N SER A 58 8.87 -12.04 -1.41
CA SER A 58 9.29 -10.79 -0.77
C SER A 58 8.14 -9.79 -0.65
N PRO A 59 7.97 -9.13 0.49
CA PRO A 59 7.02 -8.02 0.60
C PRO A 59 7.33 -6.90 -0.40
N LYS A 60 8.59 -6.54 -0.59
CA LYS A 60 9.01 -5.48 -1.52
C LYS A 60 9.15 -6.02 -2.93
N PRO A 61 8.55 -5.39 -3.96
CA PRO A 61 8.75 -5.81 -5.34
C PRO A 61 10.23 -5.74 -5.72
N TYR A 62 10.78 -6.85 -6.14
CA TYR A 62 12.10 -6.96 -6.76
C TYR A 62 12.10 -8.12 -7.76
N ILE A 63 13.01 -8.10 -8.71
CA ILE A 63 13.20 -9.19 -9.66
C ILE A 63 14.41 -9.98 -9.20
N SER A 64 14.17 -11.25 -8.87
CA SER A 64 15.25 -12.15 -8.42
C SER A 64 16.22 -12.44 -9.57
N LYS A 65 17.51 -12.31 -9.27
CA LYS A 65 18.57 -12.72 -10.21
C LYS A 65 18.80 -14.24 -10.20
N ARG A 66 18.41 -14.91 -9.10
CA ARG A 66 18.66 -16.35 -8.91
C ARG A 66 17.50 -17.20 -9.40
N ILE A 67 16.27 -16.77 -9.09
CA ILE A 67 15.05 -17.49 -9.43
C ILE A 67 14.34 -16.73 -10.54
N LYS A 68 14.28 -17.34 -11.74
CA LYS A 68 13.53 -16.78 -12.87
C LYS A 68 12.04 -17.13 -12.67
N LYS A 69 11.24 -16.14 -12.32
CA LYS A 69 9.80 -16.29 -12.26
C LYS A 69 9.21 -16.29 -13.68
N ASN A 70 8.28 -17.22 -13.94
CA ASN A 70 7.44 -17.19 -15.12
C ASN A 70 6.11 -16.52 -14.76
N PRO A 71 5.83 -15.29 -15.23
CA PRO A 71 4.59 -14.57 -14.90
C PRO A 71 3.36 -15.29 -15.43
N SER A 72 2.32 -15.39 -14.62
CA SER A 72 1.04 -15.95 -15.04
C SER A 72 0.37 -15.07 -16.10
N ASP A 73 -0.41 -15.70 -17.01
CA ASP A 73 -1.23 -14.97 -17.97
C ASP A 73 -2.27 -14.12 -17.23
N SER A 74 -2.18 -12.80 -17.38
CA SER A 74 -2.99 -11.86 -16.61
C SER A 74 -4.48 -11.93 -16.94
N LYS A 75 -4.86 -12.24 -18.21
CA LYS A 75 -6.26 -12.36 -18.61
C LYS A 75 -6.91 -13.58 -17.97
N LYS A 76 -6.24 -14.74 -18.05
CA LYS A 76 -6.69 -15.97 -17.40
C LYS A 76 -6.79 -15.78 -15.89
N LEU A 77 -5.73 -15.26 -15.28
CA LEU A 77 -5.65 -15.05 -13.83
C LEU A 77 -6.74 -14.11 -13.32
N PHE A 78 -7.03 -13.02 -14.04
CA PHE A 78 -8.12 -12.12 -13.71
C PHE A 78 -9.48 -12.82 -13.75
N THR A 79 -9.76 -13.54 -14.85
CA THR A 79 -11.02 -14.27 -15.02
C THR A 79 -11.23 -15.30 -13.91
N ASP A 80 -10.19 -16.08 -13.59
CA ASP A 80 -10.24 -17.10 -12.53
C ASP A 80 -10.42 -16.45 -11.13
N THR A 81 -9.76 -15.33 -10.89
CA THR A 81 -9.91 -14.57 -9.64
C THR A 81 -11.33 -14.03 -9.47
N VAL A 82 -11.90 -13.43 -10.53
CA VAL A 82 -13.28 -12.94 -10.51
C VAL A 82 -14.25 -14.09 -10.26
N ARG A 83 -14.14 -15.21 -10.98
CA ARG A 83 -15.00 -16.40 -10.79
C ARG A 83 -14.90 -16.95 -9.37
N LYS A 84 -13.68 -17.10 -8.84
CA LYS A 84 -13.45 -17.55 -7.46
C LYS A 84 -14.14 -16.65 -6.45
N ASN A 85 -13.96 -15.35 -6.55
CA ASN A 85 -14.53 -14.39 -5.61
C ASN A 85 -16.06 -14.30 -5.73
N LEU A 86 -16.61 -14.39 -6.95
CA LEU A 86 -18.06 -14.47 -7.14
C LEU A 86 -18.67 -15.70 -6.45
N LYS A 87 -18.05 -16.89 -6.59
CA LYS A 87 -18.50 -18.09 -5.87
C LYS A 87 -18.50 -17.91 -4.36
N ILE A 88 -17.50 -17.22 -3.81
CA ILE A 88 -17.44 -16.92 -2.36
C ILE A 88 -18.64 -16.05 -1.97
N PHE A 89 -18.95 -15.01 -2.75
CA PHE A 89 -20.12 -14.17 -2.50
C PHE A 89 -21.45 -14.87 -2.63
N GLN A 90 -21.59 -15.80 -3.60
CA GLN A 90 -22.81 -16.59 -3.80
C GLN A 90 -23.06 -17.62 -2.70
N ASN A 91 -21.97 -18.23 -2.20
CA ASN A 91 -22.05 -19.30 -1.20
C ASN A 91 -21.94 -18.80 0.24
N GLY A 92 -21.55 -17.54 0.45
CA GLY A 92 -21.38 -16.95 1.77
C GLY A 92 -22.66 -16.25 2.22
N ASP A 93 -23.09 -16.49 3.45
CA ASP A 93 -24.14 -15.68 4.09
C ASP A 93 -23.53 -14.37 4.61
N PHE A 94 -23.19 -13.49 3.65
CA PHE A 94 -22.62 -12.17 3.95
C PHE A 94 -23.70 -11.13 4.29
N LYS A 95 -24.78 -11.53 4.93
CA LYS A 95 -25.75 -10.57 5.48
C LYS A 95 -25.07 -9.80 6.60
N LEU A 96 -24.43 -8.68 6.25
CA LEU A 96 -23.93 -7.75 7.25
C LEU A 96 -25.12 -7.25 8.07
N LYS A 97 -25.21 -7.72 9.32
CA LYS A 97 -26.23 -7.30 10.28
C LYS A 97 -26.11 -5.79 10.57
N TYR A 98 -24.94 -5.22 10.36
CA TYR A 98 -24.63 -3.83 10.65
C TYR A 98 -23.99 -3.13 9.45
N LYS A 99 -24.30 -1.85 9.28
CA LYS A 99 -23.68 -1.01 8.23
C LYS A 99 -22.28 -0.60 8.65
N VAL A 100 -21.29 -0.93 7.81
CA VAL A 100 -19.93 -0.40 7.94
C VAL A 100 -19.88 1.00 7.33
N LYS A 101 -19.30 1.96 8.06
CA LYS A 101 -19.14 3.34 7.59
C LYS A 101 -17.67 3.76 7.68
N PHE A 102 -17.11 4.23 6.58
CA PHE A 102 -15.82 4.92 6.61
C PHE A 102 -16.03 6.35 7.12
N ILE A 103 -15.37 6.70 8.22
CA ILE A 103 -15.49 8.01 8.88
C ILE A 103 -14.24 8.87 8.73
N GLY A 104 -13.15 8.32 8.19
CA GLY A 104 -11.93 9.04 7.90
C GLY A 104 -10.87 8.15 7.26
N ASN A 105 -9.85 8.78 6.69
CA ASN A 105 -8.72 8.13 6.03
C ASN A 105 -7.36 8.43 6.70
N ASP A 106 -7.36 9.17 7.80
CA ASP A 106 -6.16 9.54 8.55
C ASP A 106 -6.38 9.32 10.05
N ALA A 107 -5.75 8.29 10.59
CA ALA A 107 -5.88 7.92 12.00
C ALA A 107 -5.31 8.96 12.99
N ARG A 108 -4.56 9.95 12.51
CA ARG A 108 -4.06 11.07 13.33
C ARG A 108 -5.12 12.12 13.59
N LYS A 109 -6.23 12.07 12.85
CA LYS A 109 -7.36 12.98 13.05
C LYS A 109 -8.26 12.42 14.14
N ILE A 110 -8.43 13.17 15.22
CA ILE A 110 -9.30 12.80 16.32
C ILE A 110 -10.75 12.82 15.83
N ILE A 111 -11.47 11.73 16.09
CA ILE A 111 -12.89 11.63 15.81
C ILE A 111 -13.60 12.00 17.11
N ASN A 112 -14.26 13.14 17.12
CA ASN A 112 -15.04 13.59 18.29
C ASN A 112 -16.39 12.88 18.37
N LYS A 113 -16.37 11.58 18.65
CA LYS A 113 -17.56 10.73 18.84
C LYS A 113 -17.36 9.82 20.04
N LYS A 114 -18.43 9.55 20.78
CA LYS A 114 -18.42 8.48 21.79
C LYS A 114 -18.31 7.14 21.07
N ILE A 115 -17.39 6.32 21.50
CA ILE A 115 -17.07 5.01 20.93
C ILE A 115 -16.98 4.03 22.08
N ASP A 116 -17.69 2.91 21.98
CA ASP A 116 -17.70 1.87 23.01
C ASP A 116 -16.43 1.02 22.95
N HIS A 117 -15.96 0.69 21.74
CA HIS A 117 -14.80 -0.16 21.54
C HIS A 117 -13.90 0.36 20.41
N VAL A 118 -12.59 0.24 20.59
CA VAL A 118 -11.58 0.54 19.57
C VAL A 118 -10.73 -0.70 19.33
N ILE A 119 -10.65 -1.14 18.08
CA ILE A 119 -9.73 -2.19 17.63
C ILE A 119 -8.72 -1.54 16.70
N SER A 120 -7.45 -1.57 17.05
CA SER A 120 -6.39 -0.92 16.29
C SER A 120 -5.16 -1.81 16.14
N SER A 121 -4.54 -1.74 14.98
CA SER A 121 -3.21 -2.26 14.70
C SER A 121 -2.33 -1.09 14.25
N PRO A 122 -1.73 -0.34 15.19
CA PRO A 122 -0.94 0.81 14.83
C PRO A 122 0.28 0.40 14.00
N PRO A 123 0.73 1.23 13.05
CA PRO A 123 1.91 0.95 12.28
C PRO A 123 3.13 0.85 13.19
N TYR A 124 4.03 -0.12 12.92
CA TYR A 124 5.28 -0.25 13.68
C TYR A 124 6.30 0.80 13.24
N ILE A 125 7.12 1.25 14.16
CA ILE A 125 8.28 2.08 13.84
C ILE A 125 9.23 1.26 12.96
N ASN A 126 9.59 1.77 11.78
CA ASN A 126 10.50 1.12 10.80
C ASN A 126 10.01 -0.23 10.23
N ALA A 127 8.71 -0.56 10.30
CA ALA A 127 8.27 -1.89 9.88
C ALA A 127 8.11 -2.02 8.36
N PHE A 128 7.24 -1.23 7.75
CA PHE A 128 6.89 -1.41 6.35
C PHE A 128 6.73 -0.09 5.60
N ASP A 129 7.47 0.04 4.50
CA ASP A 129 7.23 1.07 3.50
C ASP A 129 6.10 0.59 2.56
N TYR A 130 4.85 0.84 2.95
CA TYR A 130 3.65 0.41 2.20
C TYR A 130 3.61 0.97 0.78
N VAL A 131 4.10 2.19 0.56
CA VAL A 131 4.19 2.79 -0.78
C VAL A 131 5.13 1.96 -1.66
N ARG A 132 6.23 1.46 -1.11
CA ARG A 132 7.17 0.61 -1.84
C ARG A 132 6.63 -0.80 -2.05
N ILE A 133 5.98 -1.36 -1.03
CA ILE A 133 5.42 -2.72 -1.08
C ILE A 133 4.34 -2.82 -2.16
N LEU A 134 3.43 -1.87 -2.20
CA LEU A 134 2.29 -1.82 -3.13
C LEU A 134 2.56 -0.92 -4.36
N ARG A 135 3.85 -0.71 -4.69
CA ARG A 135 4.21 0.23 -5.76
C ARG A 135 3.62 -0.16 -7.10
N LEU A 136 3.72 -1.43 -7.50
CA LEU A 136 3.24 -1.88 -8.79
C LEU A 136 1.71 -1.78 -8.86
N GLU A 137 1.04 -2.23 -7.82
CA GLU A 137 -0.41 -2.19 -7.67
C GLU A 137 -0.93 -0.75 -7.76
N ASN A 138 -0.37 0.14 -6.96
CA ASN A 138 -0.79 1.55 -6.93
C ASN A 138 -0.56 2.27 -8.27
N LEU A 139 0.55 2.00 -8.96
CA LEU A 139 0.80 2.58 -10.27
C LEU A 139 -0.19 2.06 -11.33
N TRP A 140 -0.59 0.80 -11.26
CA TRP A 140 -1.57 0.23 -12.19
C TRP A 140 -2.98 0.79 -12.00
N ILE A 141 -3.39 1.13 -10.78
CA ILE A 141 -4.71 1.72 -10.51
C ILE A 141 -4.69 3.26 -10.47
N ASP A 142 -3.57 3.87 -10.86
CA ASP A 142 -3.37 5.34 -10.89
C ASP A 142 -3.67 6.02 -9.54
N SER A 143 -3.34 5.33 -8.43
CA SER A 143 -3.48 5.91 -7.08
C SER A 143 -2.49 7.05 -6.84
N PHE A 144 -1.34 6.99 -7.49
CA PHE A 144 -0.33 8.05 -7.55
C PHE A 144 0.61 7.85 -8.74
N LYS A 145 1.23 8.93 -9.19
CA LYS A 145 2.25 8.88 -10.23
C LYS A 145 3.61 8.47 -9.67
N ASN A 146 4.47 7.93 -10.53
CA ASN A 146 5.82 7.53 -10.10
C ASN A 146 6.62 8.70 -9.51
N SER A 147 6.43 9.93 -9.99
CA SER A 147 7.02 11.16 -9.46
C SER A 147 6.59 11.49 -8.02
N GLU A 148 5.39 11.05 -7.61
CA GLU A 148 4.79 11.35 -6.31
C GLU A 148 5.16 10.34 -5.20
N ILE A 149 5.86 9.27 -5.55
CA ILE A 149 6.23 8.18 -4.61
C ILE A 149 6.93 8.73 -3.35
N ILE A 150 7.88 9.66 -3.51
CA ILE A 150 8.63 10.23 -2.38
C ILE A 150 7.71 11.04 -1.48
N GLU A 151 6.78 11.79 -2.05
CA GLU A 151 5.80 12.57 -1.28
C GLU A 151 4.86 11.66 -0.49
N HIS A 152 4.31 10.62 -1.11
CA HIS A 152 3.47 9.63 -0.43
C HIS A 152 4.22 8.92 0.71
N LYS A 153 5.50 8.59 0.51
CA LYS A 153 6.34 8.03 1.58
C LYS A 153 6.52 8.98 2.75
N LYS A 154 6.72 10.28 2.49
CA LYS A 154 6.86 11.29 3.56
C LYS A 154 5.60 11.43 4.40
N LYS A 155 4.42 11.19 3.82
CA LYS A 155 3.12 11.26 4.50
C LYS A 155 2.81 10.05 5.38
N GLN A 156 3.52 8.93 5.22
CA GLN A 156 3.29 7.73 6.02
C GLN A 156 3.71 7.93 7.48
N ILE A 157 2.90 7.40 8.40
CA ILE A 157 3.29 7.27 9.81
C ILE A 157 4.46 6.29 9.89
N GLY A 158 5.53 6.68 10.59
CA GLY A 158 6.75 5.86 10.71
C GLY A 158 7.65 5.89 9.47
N THR A 159 7.52 6.91 8.61
CA THR A 159 8.41 7.07 7.44
C THR A 159 9.87 7.20 7.84
N GLU A 160 10.75 6.50 7.12
CA GLU A 160 12.21 6.63 7.26
C GLU A 160 12.79 7.80 6.43
N ILE A 161 11.96 8.50 5.64
CA ILE A 161 12.42 9.62 4.83
C ILE A 161 12.49 10.87 5.69
N ILE A 162 13.71 11.23 6.06
CA ILE A 162 14.03 12.39 6.86
C ILE A 162 14.98 13.27 6.05
N SER A 163 14.76 14.59 6.07
CA SER A 163 15.66 15.55 5.45
C SER A 163 17.02 15.54 6.13
N SER A 164 18.11 15.60 5.34
CA SER A 164 19.47 15.72 5.90
C SER A 164 19.61 16.94 6.84
N LYS A 165 18.87 18.00 6.58
CA LYS A 165 18.83 19.21 7.45
C LYS A 165 18.25 18.92 8.83
N ASP A 166 17.40 17.92 8.97
CA ASP A 166 16.77 17.56 10.25
C ASP A 166 17.74 16.78 11.16
N TYR A 167 18.76 16.11 10.59
CA TYR A 167 19.77 15.38 11.39
C TYR A 167 20.71 16.28 12.21
N ILE A 168 20.77 17.56 11.89
CA ILE A 168 21.64 18.53 12.59
C ILE A 168 20.96 19.05 13.87
N LYS A 169 19.63 18.97 13.94
CA LYS A 169 18.84 19.44 15.07
C LYS A 169 18.71 18.35 16.13
N LYS A 170 18.47 18.76 17.38
CA LYS A 170 18.07 17.80 18.42
C LYS A 170 16.65 17.29 18.14
N PRO A 171 16.32 16.02 18.49
CA PRO A 171 14.97 15.50 18.37
C PRO A 171 13.95 16.39 19.09
N LYS A 172 12.73 16.44 18.55
CA LYS A 172 11.62 17.17 19.16
C LYS A 172 11.33 16.60 20.55
N LYS A 173 11.06 17.47 21.53
CA LYS A 173 10.53 17.07 22.84
C LYS A 173 9.00 17.01 22.76
N PHE A 174 8.42 15.98 23.34
CA PHE A 174 6.96 15.73 23.38
C PHE A 174 6.33 16.11 24.72
N GLY A 175 7.14 16.50 25.70
CA GLY A 175 6.66 16.81 27.06
C GLY A 175 6.42 15.57 27.93
N HIS A 176 6.69 14.38 27.41
CA HIS A 176 6.57 13.12 28.15
C HIS A 176 7.97 12.66 28.62
N LYS A 177 8.28 12.85 29.91
CA LYS A 177 9.63 12.64 30.48
C LYS A 177 10.29 11.31 30.08
N ILE A 178 9.54 10.20 30.12
CA ILE A 178 10.08 8.86 29.81
C ILE A 178 10.37 8.74 28.31
N LEU A 179 9.46 9.18 27.43
CA LEU A 179 9.62 9.13 25.99
C LEU A 179 10.81 10.01 25.56
N ASP A 180 10.85 11.24 26.03
CA ASP A 180 11.93 12.20 25.71
C ASP A 180 13.30 11.67 26.14
N LYS A 181 13.40 11.06 27.34
CA LYS A 181 14.64 10.42 27.81
C LYS A 181 15.05 9.23 26.92
N LYS A 182 14.11 8.40 26.49
CA LYS A 182 14.39 7.26 25.58
C LYS A 182 14.84 7.74 24.21
N ILE A 183 14.19 8.75 23.64
CA ILE A 183 14.59 9.33 22.34
C ILE A 183 15.99 9.93 22.42
N LEU A 184 16.32 10.65 23.48
CA LEU A 184 17.67 11.20 23.69
C LEU A 184 18.73 10.10 23.85
N LYS A 185 18.40 8.99 24.52
CA LYS A 185 19.29 7.82 24.60
C LYS A 185 19.55 7.20 23.23
N VAL A 186 18.52 7.08 22.38
CA VAL A 186 18.70 6.63 21.00
C VAL A 186 19.55 7.65 20.21
N TYR A 187 19.32 8.95 20.41
CA TYR A 187 20.05 10.01 19.71
C TYR A 187 21.56 9.99 20.01
N SER A 188 21.96 9.65 21.24
CA SER A 188 23.39 9.53 21.58
C SER A 188 24.10 8.37 20.88
N VAL A 189 23.36 7.35 20.44
CA VAL A 189 23.90 6.15 19.77
C VAL A 189 23.71 6.22 18.25
N ASP A 190 22.50 6.55 17.80
CA ASP A 190 22.12 6.61 16.38
C ASP A 190 21.18 7.80 16.14
N ARG A 191 21.77 8.89 15.66
CA ARG A 191 21.03 10.12 15.37
C ARG A 191 19.90 9.88 14.36
N LYS A 192 20.15 9.11 13.30
CA LYS A 192 19.15 8.84 12.25
C LYS A 192 17.92 8.13 12.81
N ARG A 193 18.13 7.07 13.58
CA ARG A 193 17.04 6.34 14.23
C ARG A 193 16.27 7.20 15.23
N ALA A 194 16.95 8.04 15.99
CA ALA A 194 16.28 8.97 16.91
C ALA A 194 15.32 9.91 16.20
N PHE A 195 15.68 10.41 15.01
CA PHE A 195 14.78 11.25 14.21
C PHE A 195 13.62 10.46 13.61
N VAL A 196 13.85 9.23 13.16
CA VAL A 196 12.78 8.34 12.70
C VAL A 196 11.77 8.10 13.83
N VAL A 197 12.24 7.74 15.02
CA VAL A 197 11.39 7.54 16.21
C VAL A 197 10.67 8.83 16.59
N SER A 198 11.37 9.96 16.62
CA SER A 198 10.77 11.26 16.94
C SER A 198 9.70 11.71 15.94
N LYS A 199 9.80 11.29 14.68
CA LYS A 199 8.82 11.61 13.65
C LYS A 199 7.59 10.69 13.68
N TYR A 200 7.73 9.54 14.30
CA TYR A 200 6.63 8.60 14.50
C TYR A 200 5.62 9.15 15.52
N PHE A 201 6.07 9.81 16.57
CA PHE A 201 5.26 10.48 17.58
C PHE A 201 5.01 11.95 17.21
#